data_e102e91299b9ddd092f31238f9c95dd7
#
_entry.id   e102e91299b9ddd092f31238f9c95dd7
#
_cell.length_a   1.000
_cell.length_b   1.000
_cell.length_c   1.000
_cell.angle_alpha   90.00
_cell.angle_beta   90.00
_cell.angle_gamma   90.00
#
_symmetry.space_group_name_H-M   'P 1'
#
loop_
_entity.id
_entity.type
_entity.pdbx_description
1 polymer ?
#
loop_
_entity_poly.entity_id
_entity_poly.type
_entity_poly.pdbx_seq_one_letter_code
_entity_poly.pdbx_strand_id
1 'polypeptide(L)'
;MKIFKFFAILVLVFSVQSAVLQANDTAGDIVLDEEKAAPGTWEKAGRFALLYLPNVFADLLDIVGMEVSFGNTFALDVHATSMFDFGLENSDAYFAGFGPLHHFGAGRREAQRMAALCWSYEDIYVSQTVGSMPSYSMEDTSFNLVRCYTDAFKDRDIDYLAIGARVAMFVGFAVDFHAAAIPDFLCSLVGFDLYGDNWK
;
A
#
# COMPACT_ATOMS: atom_id res chain seq x y z
N MET A 1 14.63 -18.76 11.31
CA MET A 1 13.87 -19.83 10.61
C MET A 1 12.35 -19.78 10.81
N LYS A 2 11.82 -19.34 11.98
CA LYS A 2 10.36 -19.23 12.21
C LYS A 2 9.72 -18.01 11.50
N ILE A 3 10.41 -16.89 11.43
CA ILE A 3 9.93 -15.65 10.78
C ILE A 3 9.78 -15.84 9.27
N PHE A 4 10.70 -16.57 8.62
CA PHE A 4 10.65 -16.85 7.18
C PHE A 4 9.44 -17.72 6.79
N LYS A 5 9.04 -18.64 7.66
CA LYS A 5 7.83 -19.47 7.44
C LYS A 5 6.54 -18.65 7.59
N PHE A 6 6.53 -17.70 8.52
CA PHE A 6 5.37 -16.80 8.70
C PHE A 6 5.19 -15.88 7.48
N PHE A 7 6.30 -15.33 6.95
CA PHE A 7 6.29 -14.50 5.76
C PHE A 7 5.85 -15.28 4.51
N ALA A 8 6.31 -16.51 4.35
CA ALA A 8 5.90 -17.39 3.24
C ALA A 8 4.41 -17.75 3.30
N ILE A 9 3.86 -17.94 4.49
CA ILE A 9 2.42 -18.19 4.69
C ILE A 9 1.61 -16.94 4.38
N LEU A 10 2.07 -15.77 4.79
CA LEU A 10 1.40 -14.49 4.52
C LEU A 10 1.34 -14.23 3.00
N VAL A 11 2.48 -14.39 2.30
CA VAL A 11 2.54 -14.25 0.83
C VAL A 11 1.64 -15.28 0.14
N LEU A 12 1.57 -16.51 0.64
CA LEU A 12 0.71 -17.55 0.07
C LEU A 12 -0.79 -17.22 0.26
N VAL A 13 -1.18 -16.74 1.42
CA VAL A 13 -2.56 -16.33 1.70
C VAL A 13 -2.97 -15.16 0.79
N PHE A 14 -2.11 -14.15 0.63
CA PHE A 14 -2.39 -13.02 -0.25
C PHE A 14 -2.39 -13.41 -1.73
N SER A 15 -1.53 -14.31 -2.17
CA SER A 15 -1.54 -14.79 -3.58
C SER A 15 -2.79 -15.61 -3.92
N VAL A 16 -3.35 -16.33 -2.97
CA VAL A 16 -4.62 -17.06 -3.16
C VAL A 16 -5.79 -16.09 -3.25
N GLN A 17 -5.81 -15.02 -2.44
CA GLN A 17 -6.86 -14.00 -2.52
C GLN A 17 -6.83 -13.22 -3.84
N SER A 18 -5.65 -12.82 -4.32
CA SER A 18 -5.53 -12.14 -5.61
C SER A 18 -5.94 -13.04 -6.79
N ALA A 19 -5.63 -14.34 -6.74
CA ALA A 19 -6.08 -15.29 -7.75
C ALA A 19 -7.60 -15.48 -7.76
N VAL A 20 -8.25 -15.45 -6.60
CA VAL A 20 -9.72 -15.53 -6.48
C VAL A 20 -10.38 -14.25 -7.01
N LEU A 21 -9.80 -13.07 -6.75
CA LEU A 21 -10.30 -11.80 -7.29
C LEU A 21 -10.17 -11.75 -8.81
N GLN A 22 -9.01 -12.13 -9.38
CA GLN A 22 -8.83 -12.18 -10.83
C GLN A 22 -9.72 -13.23 -11.52
N ALA A 23 -9.97 -14.37 -10.89
CA ALA A 23 -10.89 -15.39 -11.42
C ALA A 23 -12.34 -14.89 -11.46
N ASN A 24 -12.72 -13.99 -10.58
CA ASN A 24 -14.05 -13.38 -10.56
C ASN A 24 -14.22 -12.34 -11.68
N ASP A 25 -13.17 -11.59 -12.01
CA ASP A 25 -13.20 -10.60 -13.11
C ASP A 25 -13.22 -11.28 -14.50
N THR A 26 -12.56 -12.43 -14.66
CA THR A 26 -12.57 -13.19 -15.92
C THR A 26 -13.85 -14.02 -16.13
N ALA A 27 -14.61 -14.31 -15.09
CA ALA A 27 -15.89 -15.00 -15.20
C ALA A 27 -17.06 -14.07 -15.58
N GLY A 28 -16.80 -12.76 -15.67
CA GLY A 28 -17.82 -11.74 -15.95
C GLY A 28 -18.26 -11.61 -17.41
N ASP A 29 -17.68 -12.36 -18.35
CA ASP A 29 -17.96 -12.19 -19.79
C ASP A 29 -18.94 -13.25 -20.36
N ILE A 30 -19.65 -13.97 -19.52
CA ILE A 30 -20.83 -14.72 -19.94
C ILE A 30 -22.05 -13.85 -19.65
N VAL A 31 -22.42 -13.04 -20.63
CA VAL A 31 -23.67 -12.27 -20.63
C VAL A 31 -24.84 -13.26 -20.67
N LEU A 32 -25.29 -13.68 -19.48
CA LEU A 32 -26.68 -14.05 -19.27
C LEU A 32 -27.31 -12.80 -18.63
N ASP A 33 -28.19 -12.15 -19.37
CA ASP A 33 -29.10 -11.10 -18.86
C ASP A 33 -30.04 -11.71 -17.81
N GLU A 34 -29.51 -12.18 -16.69
CA GLU A 34 -30.25 -12.30 -15.47
C GLU A 34 -30.17 -10.95 -14.77
N GLU A 35 -31.28 -10.24 -14.79
CA GLU A 35 -31.55 -9.09 -13.94
C GLU A 35 -31.24 -9.49 -12.49
N LYS A 36 -29.98 -9.25 -12.06
CA LYS A 36 -29.46 -9.64 -10.76
C LYS A 36 -30.24 -8.84 -9.72
N ALA A 37 -31.29 -9.42 -9.15
CA ALA A 37 -32.07 -8.81 -8.10
C ALA A 37 -31.13 -8.22 -7.04
N ALA A 38 -31.33 -6.98 -6.65
CA ALA A 38 -30.51 -6.32 -5.64
C ALA A 38 -30.45 -7.21 -4.38
N PRO A 39 -29.27 -7.46 -3.81
CA PRO A 39 -29.10 -8.37 -2.70
C PRO A 39 -30.04 -7.99 -1.56
N GLY A 40 -30.75 -8.97 -1.02
CA GLY A 40 -31.72 -8.77 0.06
C GLY A 40 -31.04 -8.22 1.32
N THR A 41 -31.81 -7.57 2.18
CA THR A 41 -31.29 -6.95 3.43
C THR A 41 -30.51 -7.95 4.29
N TRP A 42 -30.93 -9.21 4.32
CA TRP A 42 -30.27 -10.27 5.08
C TRP A 42 -28.95 -10.73 4.45
N GLU A 43 -28.88 -10.72 3.14
CA GLU A 43 -27.65 -11.04 2.42
C GLU A 43 -26.58 -9.95 2.65
N LYS A 44 -26.98 -8.67 2.61
CA LYS A 44 -26.11 -7.54 2.94
C LYS A 44 -25.62 -7.61 4.39
N ALA A 45 -26.51 -7.92 5.33
CA ALA A 45 -26.14 -8.08 6.73
C ALA A 45 -25.19 -9.26 6.96
N GLY A 46 -25.41 -10.38 6.26
CA GLY A 46 -24.52 -11.54 6.31
C GLY A 46 -23.13 -11.26 5.74
N ARG A 47 -23.04 -10.56 4.60
CA ARG A 47 -21.76 -10.13 4.02
C ARG A 47 -21.03 -9.16 4.95
N PHE A 48 -21.73 -8.18 5.49
CA PHE A 48 -21.16 -7.26 6.48
C PHE A 48 -20.56 -8.00 7.67
N ALA A 49 -21.30 -8.94 8.26
CA ALA A 49 -20.81 -9.71 9.41
C ALA A 49 -19.59 -10.57 9.06
N LEU A 50 -19.53 -11.14 7.85
CA LEU A 50 -18.39 -11.95 7.40
C LEU A 50 -17.16 -11.12 7.08
N LEU A 51 -17.32 -9.93 6.53
CA LEU A 51 -16.23 -9.06 6.13
C LEU A 51 -15.76 -8.12 7.25
N TYR A 52 -16.54 -7.97 8.31
CA TYR A 52 -16.21 -7.05 9.40
C TYR A 52 -14.84 -7.33 10.03
N LEU A 53 -14.59 -8.57 10.46
CA LEU A 53 -13.30 -8.92 11.06
C LEU A 53 -12.12 -8.81 10.09
N PRO A 54 -12.22 -9.31 8.83
CA PRO A 54 -11.18 -9.08 7.83
C PRO A 54 -10.89 -7.58 7.58
N ASN A 55 -11.91 -6.74 7.46
CA ASN A 55 -11.73 -5.31 7.24
C ASN A 55 -11.04 -4.65 8.44
N VAL A 56 -11.51 -4.85 9.67
CA VAL A 56 -10.86 -4.33 10.88
C VAL A 56 -9.39 -4.79 10.98
N PHE A 57 -9.09 -6.03 10.56
CA PHE A 57 -7.72 -6.51 10.54
C PHE A 57 -6.88 -5.85 9.45
N ALA A 58 -7.46 -5.59 8.29
CA ALA A 58 -6.80 -4.88 7.21
C ALA A 58 -6.51 -3.42 7.60
N ASP A 59 -7.47 -2.70 8.19
CA ASP A 59 -7.29 -1.34 8.70
C ASP A 59 -6.20 -1.27 9.79
N LEU A 60 -6.07 -2.33 10.60
CA LEU A 60 -4.95 -2.43 11.54
C LEU A 60 -3.61 -2.56 10.83
N LEU A 61 -3.55 -3.33 9.74
CA LEU A 61 -2.33 -3.47 8.93
C LEU A 61 -1.99 -2.19 8.19
N ASP A 62 -2.97 -1.37 7.84
CA ASP A 62 -2.77 -0.09 7.18
C ASP A 62 -2.00 0.93 8.04
N ILE A 63 -1.98 0.73 9.37
CA ILE A 63 -1.16 1.55 10.27
C ILE A 63 0.34 1.31 10.04
N VAL A 64 0.72 0.15 9.52
CA VAL A 64 2.13 -0.21 9.31
C VAL A 64 2.33 -0.68 7.87
N GLY A 65 3.13 0.04 7.12
CA GLY A 65 3.64 -0.39 5.82
C GLY A 65 4.92 -1.19 5.96
N MET A 66 5.10 -2.20 5.13
CA MET A 66 6.36 -2.96 5.03
C MET A 66 6.66 -3.29 3.58
N GLU A 67 7.92 -3.10 3.19
CA GLU A 67 8.40 -3.44 1.85
C GLU A 67 9.72 -4.20 1.95
N VAL A 68 9.85 -5.23 1.14
CA VAL A 68 11.12 -5.93 0.89
C VAL A 68 11.45 -5.75 -0.58
N SER A 69 12.68 -5.36 -0.90
CA SER A 69 13.13 -5.13 -2.27
C SER A 69 14.36 -5.97 -2.62
N PHE A 70 14.49 -6.27 -3.92
CA PHE A 70 15.59 -7.06 -4.49
C PHE A 70 15.97 -6.48 -5.84
N GLY A 71 17.26 -6.19 -6.03
CA GLY A 71 17.78 -5.67 -7.29
C GLY A 71 18.99 -4.79 -7.12
N ASN A 72 19.25 -3.97 -8.11
CA ASN A 72 20.32 -2.98 -8.03
C ASN A 72 19.82 -1.78 -7.21
N THR A 73 19.90 -1.89 -5.91
CA THR A 73 19.40 -0.87 -5.00
C THR A 73 20.42 -0.51 -3.95
N PHE A 74 20.56 0.78 -3.72
CA PHE A 74 21.21 1.36 -2.55
C PHE A 74 20.27 2.40 -1.98
N ALA A 75 19.86 2.23 -0.73
CA ALA A 75 19.04 3.20 -0.05
C ALA A 75 19.41 3.28 1.44
N LEU A 76 19.46 4.50 1.92
CA LEU A 76 19.49 4.84 3.34
C LEU A 76 18.59 6.04 3.50
N ASP A 77 17.44 5.85 4.09
CA ASP A 77 16.40 6.85 4.20
C ASP A 77 15.70 6.77 5.56
N VAL A 78 15.46 7.92 6.15
CA VAL A 78 14.66 8.08 7.37
C VAL A 78 13.82 9.32 7.21
N HIS A 79 12.52 9.19 7.36
CA HIS A 79 11.60 10.32 7.31
C HIS A 79 10.66 10.36 8.51
N ALA A 80 10.44 11.56 8.99
CA ALA A 80 9.38 11.88 9.94
C ALA A 80 8.38 12.80 9.25
N THR A 81 7.47 12.20 8.49
CA THR A 81 6.64 12.82 7.46
C THR A 81 7.45 13.19 6.19
N SER A 82 6.77 13.33 5.05
CA SER A 82 7.42 13.82 3.83
C SER A 82 7.97 15.25 3.94
N MET A 83 7.68 15.93 5.04
CA MET A 83 8.21 17.27 5.33
C MET A 83 9.65 17.22 5.85
N PHE A 84 9.96 16.25 6.72
CA PHE A 84 11.26 16.08 7.34
C PHE A 84 11.86 14.75 6.93
N ASP A 85 12.78 14.81 6.02
CA ASP A 85 13.31 13.68 5.34
C ASP A 85 14.84 13.77 5.24
N PHE A 86 15.51 12.67 5.47
CA PHE A 86 16.94 12.57 5.33
C PHE A 86 17.32 11.23 4.71
N GLY A 87 17.85 11.28 3.48
CA GLY A 87 18.21 10.04 2.83
C GLY A 87 18.80 10.17 1.44
N LEU A 88 19.27 9.04 0.97
CA LEU A 88 19.77 8.79 -0.38
C LEU A 88 19.16 7.49 -0.87
N GLU A 89 18.65 7.50 -2.09
CA GLU A 89 18.19 6.28 -2.77
C GLU A 89 18.65 6.30 -4.23
N ASN A 90 19.17 5.17 -4.67
CA ASN A 90 19.39 4.88 -6.09
C ASN A 90 18.99 3.42 -6.29
N SER A 91 17.82 3.22 -6.86
CA SER A 91 17.16 1.91 -6.94
C SER A 91 16.69 1.61 -8.34
N ASP A 92 16.98 0.38 -8.78
CA ASP A 92 16.28 -0.33 -9.86
C ASP A 92 16.04 -1.74 -9.34
N ALA A 93 14.89 -1.95 -8.71
CA ALA A 93 14.62 -3.14 -7.92
C ALA A 93 13.16 -3.57 -8.03
N TYR A 94 12.96 -4.87 -7.87
CA TYR A 94 11.63 -5.43 -7.60
C TYR A 94 11.35 -5.35 -6.11
N PHE A 95 10.11 -5.06 -5.79
CA PHE A 95 9.67 -5.01 -4.40
C PHE A 95 8.40 -5.84 -4.20
N ALA A 96 8.18 -6.24 -2.96
CA ALA A 96 6.93 -6.82 -2.49
C ALA A 96 6.63 -6.30 -1.10
N GLY A 97 5.37 -5.97 -0.83
CA GLY A 97 5.01 -5.39 0.44
C GLY A 97 3.52 -5.15 0.61
N PHE A 98 3.21 -4.44 1.66
CA PHE A 98 1.87 -3.93 1.96
C PHE A 98 1.98 -2.53 2.58
N GLY A 99 0.94 -1.74 2.43
CA GLY A 99 0.86 -0.35 2.88
C GLY A 99 -0.58 0.08 3.11
N PRO A 100 -0.82 1.38 3.34
CA PRO A 100 -2.13 1.92 3.66
C PRO A 100 -3.15 1.69 2.54
N LEU A 101 -4.46 1.86 2.87
CA LEU A 101 -5.60 1.68 1.97
C LEU A 101 -5.69 0.26 1.40
N HIS A 102 -5.36 -0.74 2.21
CA HIS A 102 -5.36 -2.16 1.82
C HIS A 102 -4.48 -2.46 0.59
N HIS A 103 -3.46 -1.63 0.36
CA HIS A 103 -2.51 -1.87 -0.70
C HIS A 103 -1.56 -3.01 -0.35
N PHE A 104 -1.48 -4.01 -1.20
CA PHE A 104 -0.54 -5.12 -1.07
C PHE A 104 -0.13 -5.62 -2.45
N GLY A 105 1.04 -6.19 -2.54
CA GLY A 105 1.47 -6.78 -3.81
C GLY A 105 2.96 -6.66 -4.08
N ALA A 106 3.29 -6.70 -5.36
CA ALA A 106 4.65 -6.60 -5.86
C ALA A 106 4.72 -5.72 -7.10
N GLY A 107 5.87 -5.10 -7.30
CA GLY A 107 6.12 -4.22 -8.42
C GLY A 107 7.60 -4.03 -8.69
N ARG A 108 7.90 -3.05 -9.56
CA ARG A 108 9.25 -2.56 -9.82
C ARG A 108 9.32 -1.09 -9.42
N ARG A 109 10.41 -0.74 -8.77
CA ARG A 109 10.73 0.62 -8.36
C ARG A 109 12.03 1.05 -9.00
N GLU A 110 11.98 2.12 -9.77
CA GLU A 110 13.12 2.87 -10.23
C GLU A 110 13.11 4.20 -9.48
N ALA A 111 14.18 4.50 -8.75
CA ALA A 111 14.21 5.70 -7.92
C ALA A 111 15.60 6.30 -7.85
N GLN A 112 15.67 7.62 -8.00
CA GLN A 112 16.82 8.43 -7.64
C GLN A 112 16.32 9.50 -6.68
N ARG A 113 16.82 9.47 -5.45
CA ARG A 113 16.36 10.36 -4.40
C ARG A 113 17.52 10.85 -3.56
N MET A 114 17.46 12.11 -3.23
CA MET A 114 18.32 12.74 -2.24
C MET A 114 17.51 13.72 -1.41
N ALA A 115 17.51 13.53 -0.10
CA ALA A 115 16.77 14.37 0.81
C ALA A 115 17.66 14.86 1.95
N ALA A 116 17.48 16.12 2.33
CA ALA A 116 18.17 16.73 3.45
C ALA A 116 17.21 17.69 4.18
N LEU A 117 16.64 17.21 5.28
CA LEU A 117 15.62 17.91 6.07
C LEU A 117 14.39 18.27 5.23
N CYS A 118 14.16 19.54 5.00
CA CYS A 118 12.98 20.06 4.30
C CYS A 118 13.18 20.24 2.79
N TRP A 119 14.28 19.75 2.23
CA TRP A 119 14.58 19.86 0.80
C TRP A 119 14.88 18.49 0.21
N SER A 120 14.27 18.17 -0.93
CA SER A 120 14.55 16.92 -1.63
C SER A 120 14.61 17.10 -3.15
N TYR A 121 15.38 16.20 -3.76
CA TYR A 121 15.30 15.83 -5.16
C TYR A 121 14.77 14.42 -5.24
N GLU A 122 13.74 14.18 -6.03
CA GLU A 122 13.14 12.86 -6.22
C GLU A 122 12.77 12.66 -7.69
N ASP A 123 13.22 11.55 -8.21
CA ASP A 123 12.82 10.98 -9.50
C ASP A 123 12.47 9.52 -9.22
N ILE A 124 11.18 9.24 -9.08
CA ILE A 124 10.67 7.95 -8.63
C ILE A 124 9.62 7.47 -9.62
N TYR A 125 9.80 6.28 -10.10
CA TYR A 125 8.84 5.55 -10.90
C TYR A 125 8.52 4.21 -10.25
N VAL A 126 7.25 3.99 -9.93
CA VAL A 126 6.74 2.74 -9.35
C VAL A 126 5.72 2.15 -10.29
N SER A 127 5.93 0.89 -10.68
CA SER A 127 4.99 0.13 -11.49
C SER A 127 4.56 -1.14 -10.77
N GLN A 128 3.25 -1.33 -10.68
CA GLN A 128 2.66 -2.54 -10.13
C GLN A 128 2.83 -3.71 -11.10
N THR A 129 3.12 -4.88 -10.55
CA THR A 129 3.14 -6.15 -11.30
C THR A 129 2.03 -7.07 -10.84
N VAL A 130 1.79 -7.15 -9.53
CA VAL A 130 0.79 -8.03 -8.92
C VAL A 130 0.21 -7.34 -7.68
N GLY A 131 -1.10 -7.51 -7.46
CA GLY A 131 -1.79 -7.00 -6.28
C GLY A 131 -2.48 -5.65 -6.49
N SER A 132 -2.53 -4.83 -5.46
CA SER A 132 -3.18 -3.52 -5.43
C SER A 132 -2.23 -2.36 -5.11
N MET A 133 -0.91 -2.57 -5.16
CA MET A 133 0.06 -1.50 -4.91
C MET A 133 -0.12 -0.36 -5.93
N PRO A 134 -0.02 0.90 -5.53
CA PRO A 134 -0.18 2.02 -6.44
C PRO A 134 0.96 2.06 -7.48
N SER A 135 0.62 2.49 -8.69
CA SER A 135 1.61 2.81 -9.72
C SER A 135 1.64 4.31 -9.90
N TYR A 136 2.78 4.93 -9.66
CA TYR A 136 2.93 6.38 -9.75
C TYR A 136 4.30 6.77 -10.30
N SER A 137 4.38 7.99 -10.79
CA SER A 137 5.62 8.64 -11.18
C SER A 137 5.71 10.00 -10.51
N MET A 138 6.84 10.32 -9.95
CA MET A 138 7.10 11.58 -9.29
C MET A 138 8.48 12.09 -9.67
N GLU A 139 8.52 13.27 -10.29
CA GLU A 139 9.74 14.03 -10.54
C GLU A 139 9.58 15.39 -9.86
N ASP A 140 10.32 15.61 -8.80
CA ASP A 140 10.22 16.84 -8.03
C ASP A 140 11.58 17.26 -7.45
N THR A 141 11.82 18.56 -7.48
CA THR A 141 12.94 19.18 -6.79
C THR A 141 12.41 20.38 -6.07
N SER A 142 12.08 20.21 -4.80
CA SER A 142 11.36 21.24 -4.09
C SER A 142 11.62 21.29 -2.60
N PHE A 143 11.01 22.29 -2.02
CA PHE A 143 10.92 22.45 -0.58
C PHE A 143 9.75 21.61 -0.05
N ASN A 144 10.02 20.59 0.74
CA ASN A 144 9.09 19.53 1.14
C ASN A 144 7.81 20.03 1.82
N LEU A 145 7.85 21.19 2.48
CA LEU A 145 6.67 21.81 3.12
C LEU A 145 5.52 22.05 2.15
N VAL A 146 5.77 22.16 0.86
CA VAL A 146 4.80 22.54 -0.17
C VAL A 146 4.40 21.36 -1.06
N ARG A 147 5.00 20.18 -0.87
CA ARG A 147 4.84 18.99 -1.74
C ARG A 147 3.48 18.31 -1.67
N CYS A 148 2.69 18.57 -0.64
CA CYS A 148 1.36 17.97 -0.48
C CYS A 148 0.38 18.25 -1.65
N TYR A 149 0.77 19.09 -2.61
CA TYR A 149 -0.02 19.38 -3.80
C TYR A 149 0.30 18.47 -5.00
N THR A 150 1.34 17.64 -4.96
CA THR A 150 1.65 16.70 -6.05
C THR A 150 0.58 15.62 -6.16
N ASP A 151 0.37 15.10 -7.38
CA ASP A 151 -0.75 14.19 -7.64
C ASP A 151 -0.63 12.90 -6.83
N ALA A 152 0.58 12.34 -6.67
CA ALA A 152 0.80 11.14 -5.86
C ALA A 152 0.33 11.27 -4.41
N PHE A 153 0.42 12.47 -3.80
CA PHE A 153 -0.12 12.72 -2.46
C PHE A 153 -1.62 12.99 -2.46
N LYS A 154 -2.16 13.65 -3.51
CA LYS A 154 -3.60 13.90 -3.65
C LYS A 154 -4.38 12.62 -3.90
N ASP A 155 -3.83 11.73 -4.72
CA ASP A 155 -4.44 10.45 -5.06
C ASP A 155 -4.22 9.40 -3.95
N ARG A 156 -3.49 9.78 -2.90
CA ARG A 156 -3.14 8.93 -1.75
C ARG A 156 -2.26 7.73 -2.10
N ASP A 157 -1.58 7.76 -3.22
CA ASP A 157 -0.58 6.75 -3.58
C ASP A 157 0.59 6.74 -2.59
N ILE A 158 0.85 7.91 -1.98
CA ILE A 158 1.87 8.10 -0.94
C ILE A 158 1.24 8.85 0.25
N ASP A 159 1.49 8.36 1.45
CA ASP A 159 1.08 9.03 2.68
C ASP A 159 2.08 10.13 3.06
N TYR A 160 1.63 11.38 3.03
CA TYR A 160 2.44 12.54 3.41
C TYR A 160 2.87 12.52 4.88
N LEU A 161 2.07 11.93 5.76
CA LEU A 161 2.31 11.88 7.21
C LEU A 161 3.00 10.59 7.67
N ALA A 162 3.44 9.74 6.73
CA ALA A 162 4.16 8.53 7.08
C ALA A 162 5.48 8.84 7.79
N ILE A 163 5.78 8.03 8.81
CA ILE A 163 7.04 8.04 9.53
C ILE A 163 7.70 6.72 9.25
N GLY A 164 8.91 6.73 8.69
CA GLY A 164 9.51 5.47 8.30
C GLY A 164 11.00 5.50 8.06
N ALA A 165 11.49 4.35 7.65
CA ALA A 165 12.88 4.16 7.28
C ALA A 165 13.01 3.10 6.18
N ARG A 166 13.99 3.31 5.31
CA ARG A 166 14.38 2.37 4.25
C ARG A 166 15.88 2.14 4.29
N VAL A 167 16.28 0.89 4.28
CA VAL A 167 17.68 0.49 4.13
C VAL A 167 17.77 -0.57 3.05
N ALA A 168 18.63 -0.35 2.06
CA ALA A 168 18.83 -1.30 0.97
C ALA A 168 20.30 -1.32 0.51
N MET A 169 20.78 -2.52 0.21
CA MET A 169 22.02 -2.78 -0.51
C MET A 169 21.87 -4.15 -1.19
N PHE A 170 21.41 -4.15 -2.46
CA PHE A 170 20.96 -5.32 -3.26
C PHE A 170 19.69 -5.98 -2.72
N VAL A 171 19.54 -6.10 -1.43
CA VAL A 171 18.31 -6.47 -0.71
C VAL A 171 17.94 -5.30 0.16
N GLY A 172 16.70 -4.89 0.11
CA GLY A 172 16.19 -3.75 0.87
C GLY A 172 15.04 -4.14 1.78
N PHE A 173 14.87 -3.33 2.81
CA PHE A 173 13.78 -3.40 3.74
C PHE A 173 13.30 -1.99 4.07
N ALA A 174 12.01 -1.75 3.99
CA ALA A 174 11.39 -0.51 4.41
C ALA A 174 10.25 -0.79 5.39
N VAL A 175 10.08 0.11 6.33
CA VAL A 175 8.97 0.11 7.28
C VAL A 175 8.47 1.53 7.42
N ASP A 176 7.17 1.70 7.28
CA ASP A 176 6.48 2.97 7.42
C ASP A 176 5.35 2.84 8.45
N PHE A 177 5.14 3.89 9.22
CA PHE A 177 4.05 4.04 10.16
C PHE A 177 3.11 5.14 9.67
N HIS A 178 1.87 4.79 9.43
CA HIS A 178 0.83 5.65 8.84
C HIS A 178 -0.09 6.18 9.93
N ALA A 179 0.27 7.31 10.53
CA ALA A 179 -0.53 7.91 11.59
C ALA A 179 -1.94 8.30 11.13
N ALA A 180 -2.11 8.60 9.84
CA ALA A 180 -3.40 8.93 9.24
C ALA A 180 -4.36 7.73 9.20
N ALA A 181 -3.87 6.49 9.22
CA ALA A 181 -4.71 5.28 9.24
C ALA A 181 -5.32 4.98 10.62
N ILE A 182 -4.78 5.58 11.70
CA ILE A 182 -5.31 5.34 13.06
C ILE A 182 -6.78 5.75 13.23
N PRO A 183 -7.22 6.94 12.79
CA PRO A 183 -8.64 7.32 12.86
C PRO A 183 -9.55 6.36 12.12
N ASP A 184 -9.14 5.85 10.94
CA ASP A 184 -9.92 4.90 10.17
C ASP A 184 -10.06 3.58 10.90
N PHE A 185 -8.98 3.02 11.39
CA PHE A 185 -9.00 1.82 12.23
C PHE A 185 -9.93 1.97 13.45
N LEU A 186 -9.90 3.11 14.16
CA LEU A 186 -10.79 3.36 15.28
C LEU A 186 -12.26 3.46 14.86
N CYS A 187 -12.54 4.03 13.70
CA CYS A 187 -13.89 4.06 13.11
C CYS A 187 -14.36 2.68 12.69
N SER A 188 -13.49 1.87 12.12
CA SER A 188 -13.83 0.50 11.69
C SER A 188 -14.23 -0.40 12.86
N LEU A 189 -13.67 -0.19 14.06
CA LEU A 189 -14.08 -0.90 15.29
C LEU A 189 -15.56 -0.68 15.67
N VAL A 190 -16.18 0.38 15.19
CA VAL A 190 -17.61 0.67 15.38
C VAL A 190 -18.40 0.50 14.08
N GLY A 191 -17.79 -0.06 13.04
CA GLY A 191 -18.41 -0.37 11.76
C GLY A 191 -18.51 0.81 10.81
N PHE A 192 -17.74 1.87 11.01
CA PHE A 192 -17.61 2.99 10.08
C PHE A 192 -16.34 2.86 9.25
N ASP A 193 -16.46 3.03 7.96
CA ASP A 193 -15.39 3.08 6.98
C ASP A 193 -15.15 4.54 6.62
N LEU A 194 -14.06 5.12 7.14
CA LEU A 194 -13.75 6.53 6.98
C LEU A 194 -13.15 6.82 5.60
N TYR A 195 -12.36 5.89 5.07
CA TYR A 195 -11.67 6.04 3.77
C TYR A 195 -12.43 5.39 2.62
N GLY A 196 -13.39 4.51 2.88
CA GLY A 196 -14.22 3.88 1.86
C GLY A 196 -13.51 2.74 1.13
N ASP A 197 -12.47 2.17 1.72
CA ASP A 197 -11.59 1.14 1.18
C ASP A 197 -11.93 -0.28 1.64
N ASN A 198 -12.89 -0.42 2.54
CA ASN A 198 -13.38 -1.70 3.03
C ASN A 198 -13.92 -2.60 1.91
N TRP A 199 -13.59 -3.87 1.98
CA TRP A 199 -14.13 -4.89 1.07
C TRP A 199 -15.65 -5.02 1.23
N LYS A 200 -16.37 -5.05 0.08
CA LYS A 200 -17.84 -5.05 -0.01
C LYS A 200 -18.39 -6.35 -0.55
#